data_c7a0912eff3e73817ba96f1fc2d794fd
#
_entry.id   c7a0912eff3e73817ba96f1fc2d794fd
#
_cell.length_a   1.000
_cell.length_b   1.000
_cell.length_c   1.000
_cell.angle_alpha   90.00
_cell.angle_beta   90.00
_cell.angle_gamma   90.00
#
_symmetry.space_group_name_H-M   'P 1'
#
loop_
_entity.id
_entity.type
_entity.pdbx_description
1 polymer ?
#
loop_
_entity_poly.entity_id
_entity_poly.type
_entity_poly.pdbx_seq_one_letter_code
_entity_poly.pdbx_strand_id
1 'polypeptide(L)'
;MRQKIRKQKIRPKTIFLLCLISMTAALSAGCGKKIEIRVQDMYTQTRMTAPEGATVQDILTEAEIDIQEGDEVWPSLDTRITEDQGKISISRHAKAQLAVDDEVMDIEMTGGKVKDALNQLQITLGEHDCIDHEPEAYVTDGMKISVIRRLAVSIAADGETKDYLTEAKTVEELLNLQGVTLGKRDIVEPKLPKKLEEGTKVVVKRVDVKEVTEKEPIAYQTRTEKSKSMTIGTSKVTRQGVNGEKKITYQVTYVDGKEDGRKAVKEEVIKEPVDKIITQGTKPKPKPAASKGKSKSGKGKKVVSKKKVYDCDGSGHGYYIIKYSDGSIKYKDF
;
A
#
# COMPACT_ATOMS: atom_id res chain seq x y z
N MET A 1 -30.34 -6.75 5.31
CA MET A 1 -31.20 -6.48 4.13
C MET A 1 -30.32 -6.33 2.91
N ARG A 2 -30.29 -7.33 2.04
CA ARG A 2 -29.48 -7.31 0.82
C ARG A 2 -30.30 -6.63 -0.28
N GLN A 3 -29.94 -5.42 -0.67
CA GLN A 3 -30.47 -4.81 -1.89
C GLN A 3 -29.72 -5.38 -3.09
N LYS A 4 -30.47 -6.10 -3.90
CA LYS A 4 -30.08 -6.60 -5.22
C LYS A 4 -30.01 -5.43 -6.18
N ILE A 5 -28.79 -4.96 -6.51
CA ILE A 5 -28.59 -4.02 -7.58
C ILE A 5 -28.85 -4.78 -8.90
N ARG A 6 -29.95 -4.47 -9.55
CA ARG A 6 -30.28 -4.93 -10.89
C ARG A 6 -29.29 -4.27 -11.88
N LYS A 7 -28.38 -5.06 -12.42
CA LYS A 7 -27.60 -4.65 -13.60
C LYS A 7 -28.57 -4.44 -14.76
N GLN A 8 -28.88 -3.20 -15.05
CA GLN A 8 -29.53 -2.83 -16.32
C GLN A 8 -28.50 -3.02 -17.42
N LYS A 9 -28.72 -4.05 -18.22
CA LYS A 9 -28.00 -4.34 -19.44
C LYS A 9 -28.43 -3.32 -20.49
N ILE A 10 -27.68 -2.23 -20.62
CA ILE A 10 -27.84 -1.27 -21.71
C ILE A 10 -27.44 -2.01 -22.98
N ARG A 11 -28.43 -2.39 -23.76
CA ARG A 11 -28.20 -2.90 -25.12
C ARG A 11 -27.86 -1.69 -26.00
N PRO A 12 -26.73 -1.67 -26.71
CA PRO A 12 -26.51 -0.66 -27.72
C PRO A 12 -27.57 -0.88 -28.77
N LYS A 13 -28.51 0.06 -28.91
CA LYS A 13 -29.36 0.17 -30.09
C LYS A 13 -28.46 0.67 -31.21
N THR A 14 -27.82 -0.25 -31.89
CA THR A 14 -27.24 -0.01 -33.21
C THR A 14 -28.38 0.33 -34.14
N ILE A 15 -28.67 1.62 -34.24
CA ILE A 15 -29.55 2.10 -35.33
C ILE A 15 -28.66 2.20 -36.56
N PHE A 16 -28.42 1.07 -37.19
CA PHE A 16 -28.03 1.02 -38.58
C PHE A 16 -29.32 1.23 -39.39
N LEU A 17 -29.77 2.47 -39.49
CA LEU A 17 -30.82 2.80 -40.42
C LEU A 17 -30.16 3.09 -41.78
N LEU A 18 -29.89 2.01 -42.50
CA LEU A 18 -29.61 2.10 -43.93
C LEU A 18 -30.94 2.48 -44.64
N CYS A 19 -31.30 3.76 -44.56
CA CYS A 19 -32.34 4.26 -45.42
C CYS A 19 -31.77 4.45 -46.84
N LEU A 20 -31.84 3.39 -47.64
CA LEU A 20 -31.80 3.52 -49.08
C LEU A 20 -33.14 4.14 -49.51
N ILE A 21 -33.27 5.46 -49.41
CA ILE A 21 -34.38 6.17 -49.99
C ILE A 21 -34.03 6.39 -51.46
N SER A 22 -34.48 5.48 -52.31
CA SER A 22 -34.56 5.76 -53.73
C SER A 22 -35.76 6.65 -54.00
N MET A 23 -35.56 7.95 -53.80
CA MET A 23 -36.57 8.94 -54.13
C MET A 23 -36.40 9.32 -55.60
N THR A 24 -37.19 8.71 -56.47
CA THR A 24 -37.33 9.16 -57.86
C THR A 24 -38.27 10.35 -57.87
N ALA A 25 -37.76 11.56 -57.61
CA ALA A 25 -38.48 12.78 -57.88
C ALA A 25 -38.51 13.03 -59.41
N ALA A 26 -39.69 13.03 -59.99
CA ALA A 26 -39.89 13.34 -61.41
C ALA A 26 -39.81 14.85 -61.59
N LEU A 27 -38.71 15.34 -62.08
CA LEU A 27 -38.56 16.73 -62.52
C LEU A 27 -39.20 16.93 -63.89
N SER A 28 -39.90 18.06 -64.00
CA SER A 28 -40.50 18.62 -65.21
C SER A 28 -39.48 18.79 -66.35
N ALA A 29 -39.89 18.40 -67.53
CA ALA A 29 -39.21 18.33 -68.81
C ALA A 29 -38.27 19.51 -69.13
N GLY A 30 -37.02 19.40 -68.80
CA GLY A 30 -35.92 20.05 -69.49
C GLY A 30 -35.15 18.96 -70.25
N CYS A 31 -35.07 19.06 -71.57
CA CYS A 31 -34.36 18.13 -72.44
C CYS A 31 -32.84 18.35 -72.31
N GLY A 32 -32.30 18.08 -71.10
CA GLY A 32 -30.87 18.15 -70.82
C GLY A 32 -30.33 16.79 -70.37
N LYS A 33 -29.06 16.52 -70.62
CA LYS A 33 -28.34 15.36 -70.09
C LYS A 33 -28.43 15.34 -68.58
N LYS A 34 -28.88 14.23 -67.98
CA LYS A 34 -28.88 14.03 -66.52
C LYS A 34 -27.61 13.30 -66.12
N ILE A 35 -27.03 13.75 -65.06
CA ILE A 35 -25.81 13.18 -64.46
C ILE A 35 -26.12 12.64 -63.05
N GLU A 36 -25.44 11.56 -62.67
CA GLU A 36 -25.51 11.00 -61.31
C GLU A 36 -24.63 11.81 -60.37
N ILE A 37 -25.19 12.25 -59.26
CA ILE A 37 -24.53 13.05 -58.26
C ILE A 37 -24.55 12.31 -56.94
N ARG A 38 -23.43 12.36 -56.26
CA ARG A 38 -23.22 11.79 -54.92
C ARG A 38 -22.99 12.90 -53.94
N VAL A 39 -23.98 13.15 -53.06
CA VAL A 39 -23.86 14.12 -51.99
C VAL A 39 -23.42 13.39 -50.73
N GLN A 40 -22.25 13.74 -50.24
CA GLN A 40 -21.67 13.26 -48.97
C GLN A 40 -21.82 14.33 -47.90
N ASP A 41 -22.76 14.13 -46.96
CA ASP A 41 -22.97 14.99 -45.81
C ASP A 41 -22.48 14.24 -44.55
N MET A 42 -21.27 14.48 -44.18
CA MET A 42 -20.60 13.79 -43.06
C MET A 42 -20.87 12.27 -43.05
N TYR A 43 -21.88 11.84 -42.32
CA TYR A 43 -22.23 10.40 -42.17
C TYR A 43 -23.14 9.86 -43.30
N THR A 44 -23.87 10.72 -43.97
CA THR A 44 -24.88 10.30 -44.92
C THR A 44 -24.38 10.48 -46.35
N GLN A 45 -24.68 9.51 -47.18
CA GLN A 45 -24.41 9.60 -48.60
C GLN A 45 -25.73 9.44 -49.34
N THR A 46 -26.09 10.48 -50.07
CA THR A 46 -27.27 10.51 -50.93
C THR A 46 -26.85 10.44 -52.40
N ARG A 47 -27.51 9.61 -53.20
CA ARG A 47 -27.33 9.57 -54.65
C ARG A 47 -28.58 10.10 -55.30
N MET A 48 -28.41 10.99 -56.25
CA MET A 48 -29.48 11.59 -56.98
C MET A 48 -29.05 11.88 -58.42
N THR A 49 -29.99 12.25 -59.27
CA THR A 49 -29.69 12.67 -60.64
C THR A 49 -30.08 14.15 -60.77
N ALA A 50 -29.23 14.94 -61.39
CA ALA A 50 -29.52 16.34 -61.67
C ALA A 50 -29.21 16.66 -63.14
N PRO A 51 -29.76 17.73 -63.66
CA PRO A 51 -29.40 18.22 -65.01
C PRO A 51 -27.96 18.65 -65.06
N GLU A 52 -27.21 18.30 -66.10
CA GLU A 52 -25.85 18.80 -66.31
C GLU A 52 -25.84 20.33 -66.34
N GLY A 53 -24.95 20.94 -65.61
CA GLY A 53 -24.88 22.39 -65.45
C GLY A 53 -25.77 23.00 -64.37
N ALA A 54 -26.51 22.19 -63.59
CA ALA A 54 -27.16 22.63 -62.38
C ALA A 54 -26.12 23.13 -61.35
N THR A 55 -26.44 24.14 -60.54
CA THR A 55 -25.55 24.60 -59.50
C THR A 55 -25.59 23.64 -58.30
N VAL A 56 -24.53 23.63 -57.50
CA VAL A 56 -24.50 22.89 -56.23
C VAL A 56 -25.67 23.31 -55.34
N GLN A 57 -25.98 24.62 -55.26
CA GLN A 57 -27.08 25.16 -54.50
C GLN A 57 -28.43 24.55 -54.94
N ASP A 58 -28.70 24.50 -56.27
CA ASP A 58 -29.95 23.93 -56.83
C ASP A 58 -30.09 22.48 -56.41
N ILE A 59 -28.98 21.72 -56.50
CA ILE A 59 -28.92 20.29 -56.19
C ILE A 59 -29.17 20.02 -54.69
N LEU A 60 -28.56 20.82 -53.82
CA LEU A 60 -28.76 20.70 -52.38
C LEU A 60 -30.18 21.11 -51.95
N THR A 61 -30.73 22.12 -52.60
CA THR A 61 -32.12 22.54 -52.38
C THR A 61 -33.10 21.43 -52.77
N GLU A 62 -32.88 20.78 -53.93
CA GLU A 62 -33.69 19.64 -54.41
C GLU A 62 -33.55 18.42 -53.47
N ALA A 63 -32.37 18.21 -52.91
CA ALA A 63 -32.10 17.14 -51.96
C ALA A 63 -32.67 17.45 -50.56
N GLU A 64 -33.33 18.62 -50.34
CA GLU A 64 -33.79 19.08 -49.03
C GLU A 64 -32.68 19.17 -48.01
N ILE A 65 -31.41 19.43 -48.42
CA ILE A 65 -30.24 19.56 -47.58
C ILE A 65 -30.02 21.05 -47.31
N ASP A 66 -30.32 21.45 -46.08
CA ASP A 66 -30.14 22.83 -45.61
C ASP A 66 -28.68 23.06 -45.23
N ILE A 67 -28.10 24.18 -45.67
CA ILE A 67 -26.73 24.60 -45.35
C ILE A 67 -26.79 25.70 -44.32
N GLN A 68 -26.16 25.48 -43.19
CA GLN A 68 -26.11 26.38 -42.04
C GLN A 68 -24.91 27.33 -42.13
N GLU A 69 -24.94 28.42 -41.36
CA GLU A 69 -23.81 29.32 -41.25
C GLU A 69 -22.61 28.57 -40.65
N GLY A 70 -21.44 28.68 -41.33
CA GLY A 70 -20.22 27.99 -40.93
C GLY A 70 -20.02 26.65 -41.62
N ASP A 71 -21.02 26.07 -42.27
CA ASP A 71 -20.87 24.86 -43.08
C ASP A 71 -19.97 25.12 -44.31
N GLU A 72 -19.11 24.16 -44.62
CA GLU A 72 -18.30 24.17 -45.85
C GLU A 72 -18.82 23.19 -46.86
N VAL A 73 -18.99 23.68 -48.07
CA VAL A 73 -19.47 22.86 -49.20
C VAL A 73 -18.43 22.85 -50.31
N TRP A 74 -18.08 21.70 -50.77
CA TRP A 74 -17.19 21.52 -51.92
C TRP A 74 -17.84 20.66 -53.00
N PRO A 75 -17.87 21.06 -54.27
CA PRO A 75 -17.52 22.41 -54.78
C PRO A 75 -18.42 23.51 -54.21
N SER A 76 -18.03 24.79 -54.38
CA SER A 76 -18.81 25.93 -53.87
C SER A 76 -20.21 25.94 -54.40
N LEU A 77 -21.15 26.58 -53.66
CA LEU A 77 -22.60 26.58 -53.96
C LEU A 77 -22.97 27.04 -55.37
N ASP A 78 -22.23 27.97 -55.91
CA ASP A 78 -22.41 28.54 -57.25
C ASP A 78 -21.78 27.73 -58.37
N THR A 79 -21.03 26.71 -58.04
CA THR A 79 -20.35 25.82 -59.02
C THR A 79 -21.40 25.04 -59.83
N ARG A 80 -21.25 25.09 -61.16
CA ARG A 80 -22.07 24.28 -62.06
C ARG A 80 -21.44 22.88 -62.21
N ILE A 81 -22.22 21.85 -61.90
CA ILE A 81 -21.74 20.49 -61.88
C ILE A 81 -21.75 19.90 -63.29
N THR A 82 -20.64 19.28 -63.67
CA THR A 82 -20.44 18.51 -64.89
C THR A 82 -20.32 17.03 -64.56
N GLU A 83 -20.34 16.16 -65.60
CA GLU A 83 -20.23 14.70 -65.43
C GLU A 83 -18.99 14.28 -64.64
N ASP A 84 -17.87 14.99 -64.82
CA ASP A 84 -16.59 14.72 -64.12
C ASP A 84 -16.60 15.15 -62.65
N GLN A 85 -17.56 15.96 -62.24
CA GLN A 85 -17.69 16.56 -60.89
C GLN A 85 -18.91 16.02 -60.12
N GLY A 86 -19.28 14.78 -60.34
CA GLY A 86 -20.46 14.16 -59.76
C GLY A 86 -20.42 13.92 -58.24
N LYS A 87 -19.56 14.62 -57.46
CA LYS A 87 -19.47 14.53 -56.00
C LYS A 87 -19.59 15.90 -55.35
N ILE A 88 -20.50 16.02 -54.40
CA ILE A 88 -20.62 17.16 -53.50
C ILE A 88 -20.32 16.67 -52.09
N SER A 89 -19.45 17.38 -51.36
CA SER A 89 -19.11 17.10 -49.97
C SER A 89 -19.51 18.27 -49.08
N ILE A 90 -20.14 17.96 -47.94
CA ILE A 90 -20.57 18.95 -46.95
C ILE A 90 -19.86 18.63 -45.64
N SER A 91 -19.13 19.60 -45.11
CA SER A 91 -18.56 19.58 -43.79
C SER A 91 -19.39 20.48 -42.87
N ARG A 92 -20.03 19.90 -41.88
CA ARG A 92 -20.91 20.63 -40.99
C ARG A 92 -20.11 21.39 -39.93
N HIS A 93 -20.51 22.62 -39.69
CA HIS A 93 -20.03 23.40 -38.59
C HIS A 93 -20.68 22.92 -37.29
N ALA A 94 -19.91 22.79 -36.22
CA ALA A 94 -20.39 22.29 -34.94
C ALA A 94 -19.74 23.03 -33.77
N LYS A 95 -20.57 23.35 -32.77
CA LYS A 95 -20.15 23.80 -31.46
C LYS A 95 -20.37 22.69 -30.45
N ALA A 96 -19.31 22.29 -29.74
CA ALA A 96 -19.34 21.19 -28.81
C ALA A 96 -18.64 21.56 -27.50
N GLN A 97 -18.77 20.72 -26.50
CA GLN A 97 -18.09 20.87 -25.22
C GLN A 97 -17.21 19.65 -24.97
N LEU A 98 -16.01 19.89 -24.49
CA LEU A 98 -15.10 18.84 -24.09
C LEU A 98 -14.77 19.01 -22.60
N ALA A 99 -15.08 17.97 -21.82
CA ALA A 99 -14.81 17.88 -20.39
C ALA A 99 -13.62 16.97 -20.12
N VAL A 100 -12.61 17.48 -19.40
CA VAL A 100 -11.44 16.73 -18.95
C VAL A 100 -10.89 17.37 -17.68
N ASP A 101 -10.43 16.56 -16.72
CA ASP A 101 -9.78 17.01 -15.49
C ASP A 101 -10.60 18.08 -14.69
N ASP A 102 -11.92 17.92 -14.65
CA ASP A 102 -12.91 18.85 -14.04
C ASP A 102 -13.06 20.20 -14.78
N GLU A 103 -12.42 20.37 -15.93
CA GLU A 103 -12.58 21.55 -16.78
C GLU A 103 -13.49 21.23 -17.97
N VAL A 104 -14.29 22.21 -18.35
CA VAL A 104 -15.14 22.14 -19.54
C VAL A 104 -14.70 23.22 -20.52
N MET A 105 -14.32 22.83 -21.70
CA MET A 105 -13.86 23.70 -22.77
C MET A 105 -14.84 23.69 -23.92
N ASP A 106 -15.18 24.86 -24.43
CA ASP A 106 -15.95 24.96 -25.66
C ASP A 106 -15.04 24.76 -26.86
N ILE A 107 -15.55 24.05 -27.85
CA ILE A 107 -14.85 23.80 -29.09
C ILE A 107 -15.77 24.11 -30.27
N GLU A 108 -15.20 24.68 -31.31
CA GLU A 108 -15.88 25.04 -32.53
C GLU A 108 -15.03 24.56 -33.72
N MET A 109 -15.65 23.80 -34.62
CA MET A 109 -14.95 23.20 -35.75
C MET A 109 -15.90 22.85 -36.90
N THR A 110 -15.35 22.73 -38.10
CA THR A 110 -16.10 22.37 -39.30
C THR A 110 -15.58 21.03 -39.83
N GLY A 111 -16.46 20.02 -39.91
CA GLY A 111 -16.13 18.70 -40.44
C GLY A 111 -15.16 17.86 -39.62
N GLY A 112 -14.83 18.30 -38.38
CA GLY A 112 -13.84 17.66 -37.53
C GLY A 112 -14.37 16.42 -36.82
N LYS A 113 -13.46 15.56 -36.42
CA LYS A 113 -13.71 14.37 -35.62
C LYS A 113 -13.33 14.59 -34.16
N VAL A 114 -13.79 13.72 -33.28
CA VAL A 114 -13.46 13.77 -31.85
C VAL A 114 -11.95 13.81 -31.61
N LYS A 115 -11.16 13.02 -32.34
CA LYS A 115 -9.68 13.08 -32.27
C LYS A 115 -9.10 14.43 -32.66
N ASP A 116 -9.75 15.12 -33.65
CA ASP A 116 -9.30 16.43 -34.10
C ASP A 116 -9.62 17.50 -33.04
N ALA A 117 -10.74 17.34 -32.34
CA ALA A 117 -11.13 18.16 -31.19
C ALA A 117 -10.11 18.04 -30.04
N LEU A 118 -9.66 16.82 -29.69
CA LEU A 118 -8.61 16.59 -28.70
C LEU A 118 -7.30 17.24 -29.13
N ASN A 119 -6.91 17.07 -30.39
CA ASN A 119 -5.67 17.67 -30.93
C ASN A 119 -5.70 19.21 -30.89
N GLN A 120 -6.83 19.83 -31.27
CA GLN A 120 -7.01 21.28 -31.24
C GLN A 120 -6.82 21.84 -29.82
N LEU A 121 -7.30 21.13 -28.79
CA LEU A 121 -7.14 21.49 -27.38
C LEU A 121 -5.83 20.95 -26.76
N GLN A 122 -4.97 20.32 -27.55
CA GLN A 122 -3.69 19.73 -27.10
C GLN A 122 -3.87 18.69 -25.98
N ILE A 123 -5.00 17.97 -25.97
CA ILE A 123 -5.27 16.94 -24.98
C ILE A 123 -4.69 15.61 -25.47
N THR A 124 -3.72 15.10 -24.73
CA THR A 124 -3.13 13.79 -24.97
C THR A 124 -3.82 12.77 -24.04
N LEU A 125 -4.24 11.64 -24.60
CA LEU A 125 -4.77 10.52 -23.83
C LEU A 125 -3.63 9.63 -23.32
N GLY A 126 -3.68 9.26 -22.04
CA GLY A 126 -2.82 8.25 -21.44
C GLY A 126 -3.25 6.83 -21.87
N GLU A 127 -2.45 5.84 -21.50
CA GLU A 127 -2.67 4.44 -21.87
C GLU A 127 -4.03 3.89 -21.39
N HIS A 128 -4.49 4.36 -20.23
CA HIS A 128 -5.69 3.87 -19.55
C HIS A 128 -6.86 4.85 -19.60
N ASP A 129 -6.66 6.00 -20.23
CA ASP A 129 -7.72 7.00 -20.37
C ASP A 129 -8.84 6.49 -21.27
N CYS A 130 -10.05 6.89 -20.96
CA CYS A 130 -11.21 6.58 -21.78
C CYS A 130 -11.85 7.87 -22.29
N ILE A 131 -12.48 7.76 -23.43
CA ILE A 131 -13.33 8.81 -23.98
C ILE A 131 -14.70 8.21 -24.24
N ASP A 132 -15.75 8.97 -24.00
CA ASP A 132 -17.14 8.50 -24.13
C ASP A 132 -17.66 8.40 -25.58
N HIS A 133 -16.84 8.87 -26.52
CA HIS A 133 -17.14 8.83 -27.97
C HIS A 133 -16.01 8.14 -28.75
N GLU A 134 -16.33 7.55 -29.87
CA GLU A 134 -15.34 7.00 -30.80
C GLU A 134 -14.44 8.13 -31.35
N PRO A 135 -13.11 7.96 -31.37
CA PRO A 135 -12.19 8.99 -31.88
C PRO A 135 -12.45 9.42 -33.33
N GLU A 136 -12.98 8.48 -34.12
CA GLU A 136 -13.31 8.71 -35.53
C GLU A 136 -14.75 9.25 -35.77
N ALA A 137 -15.53 9.41 -34.69
CA ALA A 137 -16.84 10.02 -34.79
C ALA A 137 -16.69 11.51 -35.12
N TYR A 138 -17.57 12.03 -35.96
CA TYR A 138 -17.62 13.46 -36.25
C TYR A 138 -18.21 14.23 -35.06
N VAL A 139 -17.67 15.41 -34.80
CA VAL A 139 -18.22 16.32 -33.83
C VAL A 139 -19.49 16.92 -34.39
N THR A 140 -20.58 16.87 -33.62
CA THR A 140 -21.89 17.42 -33.99
C THR A 140 -22.26 18.56 -33.05
N ASP A 141 -23.16 19.42 -33.54
CA ASP A 141 -23.60 20.57 -32.74
C ASP A 141 -24.26 20.14 -31.41
N GLY A 142 -23.86 20.81 -30.33
CA GLY A 142 -24.27 20.46 -28.95
C GLY A 142 -23.65 19.19 -28.38
N MET A 143 -22.70 18.54 -29.06
CA MET A 143 -22.04 17.34 -28.57
C MET A 143 -21.26 17.62 -27.28
N LYS A 144 -21.35 16.68 -26.32
CA LYS A 144 -20.59 16.73 -25.10
C LYS A 144 -19.64 15.55 -25.06
N ILE A 145 -18.36 15.83 -25.09
CA ILE A 145 -17.28 14.84 -25.11
C ILE A 145 -16.65 14.82 -23.74
N SER A 146 -16.47 13.63 -23.14
CA SER A 146 -15.84 13.50 -21.83
C SER A 146 -14.61 12.59 -21.91
N VAL A 147 -13.49 13.11 -21.42
CA VAL A 147 -12.27 12.34 -21.22
C VAL A 147 -12.19 11.92 -19.76
N ILE A 148 -12.13 10.64 -19.52
CA ILE A 148 -12.05 10.04 -18.20
C ILE A 148 -10.61 9.57 -17.99
N ARG A 149 -9.88 10.26 -17.11
CA ARG A 149 -8.52 9.88 -16.73
C ARG A 149 -8.53 8.66 -15.83
N ARG A 150 -7.69 7.69 -16.13
CA ARG A 150 -7.52 6.49 -15.32
C ARG A 150 -6.07 6.19 -15.08
N LEU A 151 -5.78 5.73 -13.86
CA LEU A 151 -4.45 5.33 -13.43
C LEU A 151 -4.46 3.84 -13.09
N ALA A 152 -3.42 3.12 -13.52
CA ALA A 152 -3.18 1.77 -13.04
C ALA A 152 -2.42 1.86 -11.71
N VAL A 153 -3.02 1.31 -10.65
CA VAL A 153 -2.48 1.36 -9.29
C VAL A 153 -2.66 0.00 -8.60
N SER A 154 -1.90 -0.26 -7.55
CA SER A 154 -2.08 -1.48 -6.76
C SER A 154 -2.35 -1.17 -5.29
N ILE A 155 -3.16 -2.03 -4.64
CA ILE A 155 -3.40 -2.00 -3.19
C ILE A 155 -2.91 -3.32 -2.60
N ALA A 156 -1.99 -3.22 -1.64
CA ALA A 156 -1.56 -4.32 -0.80
C ALA A 156 -2.20 -4.17 0.59
N ALA A 157 -3.13 -5.04 0.94
CA ALA A 157 -3.83 -5.04 2.22
C ALA A 157 -4.18 -6.47 2.63
N ASP A 158 -4.17 -6.76 3.92
CA ASP A 158 -4.60 -8.04 4.49
C ASP A 158 -3.88 -9.27 3.87
N GLY A 159 -2.63 -9.09 3.44
CA GLY A 159 -1.79 -10.15 2.83
C GLY A 159 -2.03 -10.38 1.34
N GLU A 160 -2.93 -9.64 0.70
CA GLU A 160 -3.18 -9.69 -0.74
C GLU A 160 -2.75 -8.40 -1.42
N THR A 161 -2.35 -8.52 -2.69
CA THR A 161 -2.11 -7.36 -3.56
C THR A 161 -3.04 -7.47 -4.76
N LYS A 162 -3.76 -6.38 -5.05
CA LYS A 162 -4.68 -6.30 -6.18
C LYS A 162 -4.40 -5.05 -7.00
N ASP A 163 -4.47 -5.21 -8.32
CA ASP A 163 -4.29 -4.12 -9.28
C ASP A 163 -5.64 -3.55 -9.67
N TYR A 164 -5.69 -2.24 -9.87
CA TYR A 164 -6.90 -1.50 -10.20
C TYR A 164 -6.62 -0.45 -11.27
N LEU A 165 -7.58 -0.29 -12.17
CA LEU A 165 -7.72 0.94 -12.98
C LEU A 165 -8.71 1.85 -12.26
N THR A 166 -8.28 3.05 -11.91
CA THR A 166 -9.07 3.96 -11.06
C THR A 166 -9.10 5.38 -11.60
N GLU A 167 -10.21 6.06 -11.33
CA GLU A 167 -10.40 7.50 -11.55
C GLU A 167 -10.11 8.32 -10.28
N ALA A 168 -9.78 7.64 -9.17
CA ALA A 168 -9.44 8.29 -7.93
C ALA A 168 -8.21 9.19 -8.09
N LYS A 169 -8.27 10.38 -7.51
CA LYS A 169 -7.16 11.35 -7.55
C LYS A 169 -6.22 11.21 -6.37
N THR A 170 -6.69 10.62 -5.25
CA THR A 170 -5.93 10.47 -4.00
C THR A 170 -5.98 9.04 -3.47
N VAL A 171 -5.03 8.72 -2.59
CA VAL A 171 -4.99 7.42 -1.88
C VAL A 171 -6.28 7.19 -1.09
N GLU A 172 -6.81 8.24 -0.44
CA GLU A 172 -8.06 8.15 0.33
C GLU A 172 -9.25 7.79 -0.54
N GLU A 173 -9.41 8.47 -1.68
CA GLU A 173 -10.48 8.17 -2.64
C GLU A 173 -10.37 6.75 -3.18
N LEU A 174 -9.15 6.30 -3.51
CA LEU A 174 -8.90 4.95 -3.99
C LEU A 174 -9.36 3.91 -2.96
N LEU A 175 -8.93 4.04 -1.70
CA LEU A 175 -9.29 3.09 -0.64
C LEU A 175 -10.80 3.08 -0.39
N ASN A 176 -11.44 4.25 -0.41
CA ASN A 176 -12.90 4.37 -0.26
C ASN A 176 -13.65 3.70 -1.42
N LEU A 177 -13.23 3.93 -2.67
CA LEU A 177 -13.84 3.32 -3.86
C LEU A 177 -13.71 1.79 -3.85
N GLN A 178 -12.58 1.27 -3.35
CA GLN A 178 -12.34 -0.17 -3.27
C GLN A 178 -12.91 -0.80 -1.99
N GLY A 179 -13.55 -0.02 -1.12
CA GLY A 179 -14.18 -0.50 0.12
C GLY A 179 -13.17 -0.95 1.18
N VAL A 180 -11.93 -0.46 1.12
CA VAL A 180 -10.90 -0.76 2.12
C VAL A 180 -11.11 0.10 3.35
N THR A 181 -11.71 -0.49 4.38
CA THR A 181 -11.95 0.19 5.66
C THR A 181 -10.67 0.24 6.48
N LEU A 182 -10.31 1.42 6.99
CA LEU A 182 -9.13 1.61 7.84
C LEU A 182 -9.52 1.63 9.32
N GLY A 183 -8.72 0.95 10.13
CA GLY A 183 -8.73 1.07 11.59
C GLY A 183 -8.04 2.37 12.03
N LYS A 184 -8.33 2.82 13.27
CA LYS A 184 -7.79 4.08 13.82
C LYS A 184 -6.26 4.14 13.89
N ARG A 185 -5.58 3.00 13.87
CA ARG A 185 -4.14 2.88 14.01
C ARG A 185 -3.45 2.32 12.78
N ASP A 186 -4.22 1.94 11.76
CA ASP A 186 -3.65 1.41 10.53
C ASP A 186 -2.71 2.42 9.87
N ILE A 187 -1.65 1.90 9.28
CA ILE A 187 -0.64 2.70 8.59
C ILE A 187 -0.87 2.53 7.09
N VAL A 188 -0.95 3.66 6.39
CA VAL A 188 -1.11 3.69 4.94
C VAL A 188 0.09 4.37 4.30
N GLU A 189 0.69 3.71 3.34
CA GLU A 189 1.82 4.20 2.54
C GLU A 189 1.50 4.08 1.05
N PRO A 190 1.52 5.19 0.27
CA PRO A 190 1.65 6.59 0.69
C PRO A 190 0.50 7.08 1.58
N LYS A 191 0.70 8.23 2.28
CA LYS A 191 -0.33 8.79 3.17
C LYS A 191 -1.61 9.16 2.40
N LEU A 192 -2.75 9.13 3.08
CA LEU A 192 -4.09 9.34 2.50
C LEU A 192 -4.23 10.56 1.58
N PRO A 193 -3.73 11.78 1.93
CA PRO A 193 -3.92 12.95 1.08
C PRO A 193 -2.99 13.01 -0.13
N LYS A 194 -2.10 12.01 -0.30
CA LYS A 194 -1.19 12.01 -1.45
C LYS A 194 -1.97 11.73 -2.74
N LYS A 195 -1.67 12.53 -3.79
CA LYS A 195 -2.17 12.29 -5.14
C LYS A 195 -1.61 10.98 -5.69
N LEU A 196 -2.45 10.28 -6.43
CA LEU A 196 -2.07 9.08 -7.15
C LEU A 196 -1.35 9.45 -8.44
N GLU A 197 -0.41 8.60 -8.80
CA GLU A 197 0.33 8.64 -10.06
C GLU A 197 0.29 7.23 -10.67
N GLU A 198 0.56 7.12 -11.97
CA GLU A 198 0.63 5.83 -12.64
C GLU A 198 1.61 4.89 -11.93
N GLY A 199 1.20 3.64 -11.71
CA GLY A 199 1.98 2.63 -11.00
C GLY A 199 2.07 2.81 -9.49
N THR A 200 1.30 3.72 -8.87
CA THR A 200 1.31 3.91 -7.42
C THR A 200 0.93 2.62 -6.70
N LYS A 201 1.77 2.20 -5.76
CA LYS A 201 1.49 1.07 -4.85
C LYS A 201 1.06 1.60 -3.50
N VAL A 202 -0.17 1.30 -3.11
CA VAL A 202 -0.73 1.64 -1.80
C VAL A 202 -0.62 0.42 -0.89
N VAL A 203 0.06 0.58 0.24
CA VAL A 203 0.23 -0.48 1.25
C VAL A 203 -0.55 -0.09 2.50
N VAL A 204 -1.44 -0.96 2.94
CA VAL A 204 -2.21 -0.83 4.19
C VAL A 204 -1.68 -1.86 5.17
N LYS A 205 -1.04 -1.39 6.26
CA LYS A 205 -0.56 -2.22 7.36
C LYS A 205 -1.57 -2.17 8.50
N ARG A 206 -2.11 -3.32 8.88
CA ARG A 206 -3.06 -3.43 9.99
C ARG A 206 -2.36 -3.33 11.32
N VAL A 207 -2.80 -2.42 12.20
CA VAL A 207 -2.19 -2.20 13.50
C VAL A 207 -3.15 -2.54 14.63
N ASP A 208 -2.86 -3.64 15.33
CA ASP A 208 -3.58 -4.11 16.51
C ASP A 208 -2.75 -3.88 17.78
N VAL A 209 -3.41 -3.49 18.87
CA VAL A 209 -2.76 -3.37 20.18
C VAL A 209 -3.52 -4.24 21.18
N LYS A 210 -2.81 -5.19 21.78
CA LYS A 210 -3.38 -6.14 22.74
C LYS A 210 -2.62 -6.11 24.06
N GLU A 211 -3.32 -6.36 25.15
CA GLU A 211 -2.69 -6.56 26.46
C GLU A 211 -2.37 -8.05 26.64
N VAL A 212 -1.10 -8.35 26.89
CA VAL A 212 -0.61 -9.69 27.15
C VAL A 212 -0.02 -9.69 28.57
N THR A 213 -0.40 -10.69 29.35
CA THR A 213 0.09 -10.82 30.72
C THR A 213 1.00 -12.02 30.86
N GLU A 214 2.20 -11.76 31.37
CA GLU A 214 3.21 -12.76 31.62
C GLU A 214 3.59 -12.81 33.10
N LYS A 215 4.01 -13.99 33.59
CA LYS A 215 4.50 -14.20 34.94
C LYS A 215 5.99 -14.34 34.90
N GLU A 216 6.68 -13.58 35.72
CA GLU A 216 8.13 -13.62 35.83
C GLU A 216 8.56 -13.93 37.27
N PRO A 217 9.62 -14.72 37.46
CA PRO A 217 10.18 -14.98 38.79
C PRO A 217 10.93 -13.77 39.30
N ILE A 218 10.75 -13.45 40.59
CA ILE A 218 11.58 -12.50 41.34
C ILE A 218 12.65 -13.30 42.03
N ALA A 219 13.91 -13.09 41.69
CA ALA A 219 15.01 -13.79 42.31
C ALA A 219 15.12 -13.42 43.80
N TYR A 220 15.31 -14.41 44.68
CA TYR A 220 15.62 -14.20 46.06
C TYR A 220 17.06 -13.69 46.26
N GLN A 221 17.28 -12.94 47.33
CA GLN A 221 18.63 -12.50 47.73
C GLN A 221 19.23 -13.44 48.75
N THR A 222 20.58 -13.50 48.82
CA THR A 222 21.29 -14.23 49.88
C THR A 222 21.77 -13.25 50.92
N ARG A 223 21.32 -13.42 52.16
CA ARG A 223 21.74 -12.63 53.31
C ARG A 223 22.59 -13.46 54.25
N THR A 224 23.62 -12.84 54.81
CA THR A 224 24.48 -13.49 55.82
C THR A 224 24.19 -12.91 57.17
N GLU A 225 23.83 -13.78 58.14
CA GLU A 225 23.62 -13.43 59.53
C GLU A 225 24.75 -13.98 60.41
N LYS A 226 25.19 -13.23 61.39
CA LYS A 226 26.23 -13.62 62.35
C LYS A 226 25.62 -14.29 63.56
N SER A 227 26.18 -15.45 64.01
CA SER A 227 25.72 -16.15 65.18
C SER A 227 26.86 -16.41 66.17
N LYS A 228 26.62 -16.01 67.42
CA LYS A 228 27.54 -16.30 68.56
C LYS A 228 27.42 -17.74 69.02
N SER A 229 26.43 -18.50 68.58
CA SER A 229 26.29 -19.91 68.96
C SER A 229 27.15 -20.87 68.05
N MET A 230 27.60 -20.42 66.88
CA MET A 230 28.45 -21.18 65.99
C MET A 230 29.89 -20.71 66.02
N THR A 231 30.81 -21.62 65.84
CA THR A 231 32.26 -21.38 65.88
C THR A 231 32.73 -20.61 64.65
N ILE A 232 33.67 -19.66 64.79
CA ILE A 232 34.32 -18.93 63.72
C ILE A 232 34.82 -19.92 62.64
N GLY A 233 34.52 -19.64 61.36
CA GLY A 233 34.88 -20.47 60.21
C GLY A 233 33.84 -21.55 59.87
N THR A 234 32.72 -21.61 60.58
CA THR A 234 31.56 -22.47 60.18
C THR A 234 30.42 -21.63 59.64
N SER A 235 29.75 -22.11 58.61
CA SER A 235 28.56 -21.52 58.06
C SER A 235 27.48 -22.58 57.83
N LYS A 236 26.25 -22.24 57.98
CA LYS A 236 25.09 -23.12 57.75
C LYS A 236 23.98 -22.34 57.08
N VAL A 237 23.38 -22.94 56.07
CA VAL A 237 22.13 -22.40 55.49
C VAL A 237 21.01 -22.65 56.51
N THR A 238 20.46 -21.59 57.07
CA THR A 238 19.39 -21.64 58.07
C THR A 238 18.01 -21.42 57.45
N ARG A 239 17.93 -20.79 56.28
CA ARG A 239 16.73 -20.67 55.51
C ARG A 239 17.08 -20.78 54.02
N GLN A 240 16.38 -21.65 53.31
CA GLN A 240 16.49 -21.73 51.83
C GLN A 240 15.78 -20.54 51.18
N GLY A 241 16.35 -20.02 50.10
CA GLY A 241 15.71 -18.99 49.27
C GLY A 241 14.59 -19.60 48.42
N VAL A 242 13.54 -18.83 48.25
CA VAL A 242 12.43 -19.18 47.36
C VAL A 242 12.17 -17.95 46.49
N ASN A 243 12.16 -18.15 45.16
CA ASN A 243 11.81 -17.07 44.24
C ASN A 243 10.39 -16.60 44.48
N GLY A 244 10.20 -15.31 44.41
CA GLY A 244 8.90 -14.66 44.26
C GLY A 244 8.35 -14.81 42.84
N GLU A 245 7.19 -14.25 42.60
CA GLU A 245 6.52 -14.21 41.34
C GLU A 245 5.90 -12.81 41.15
N LYS A 246 6.13 -12.22 40.00
CA LYS A 246 5.46 -10.98 39.56
C LYS A 246 4.71 -11.21 38.28
N LYS A 247 3.64 -10.47 38.12
CA LYS A 247 2.79 -10.43 36.93
C LYS A 247 3.06 -9.11 36.20
N ILE A 248 3.47 -9.19 34.94
CA ILE A 248 3.69 -8.01 34.11
C ILE A 248 2.65 -8.03 33.01
N THR A 249 1.93 -6.92 32.86
CA THR A 249 1.02 -6.70 31.73
C THR A 249 1.75 -5.84 30.71
N TYR A 250 1.91 -6.39 29.52
CA TYR A 250 2.49 -5.71 28.37
C TYR A 250 1.38 -5.23 27.43
N GLN A 251 1.50 -4.01 26.94
CA GLN A 251 0.81 -3.54 25.75
C GLN A 251 1.68 -3.94 24.56
N VAL A 252 1.17 -4.89 23.76
CA VAL A 252 1.87 -5.44 22.59
C VAL A 252 1.22 -4.90 21.33
N THR A 253 2.03 -4.27 20.48
CA THR A 253 1.61 -3.77 19.16
C THR A 253 1.92 -4.84 18.12
N TYR A 254 0.93 -5.16 17.33
CA TYR A 254 1.04 -6.08 16.19
C TYR A 254 0.83 -5.30 14.90
N VAL A 255 1.71 -5.51 13.93
CA VAL A 255 1.59 -4.99 12.57
C VAL A 255 1.43 -6.19 11.64
N ASP A 256 0.32 -6.23 10.88
CA ASP A 256 -0.06 -7.37 10.02
C ASP A 256 0.02 -8.73 10.76
N GLY A 257 -0.43 -8.73 12.02
CA GLY A 257 -0.46 -9.92 12.87
C GLY A 257 0.90 -10.34 13.46
N LYS A 258 1.99 -9.64 13.17
CA LYS A 258 3.32 -9.87 13.74
C LYS A 258 3.59 -8.87 14.84
N GLU A 259 4.20 -9.33 15.94
CA GLU A 259 4.63 -8.44 17.02
C GLU A 259 5.69 -7.47 16.50
N ASP A 260 5.41 -6.18 16.61
CA ASP A 260 6.31 -5.09 16.24
C ASP A 260 7.00 -4.48 17.46
N GLY A 261 6.30 -4.48 18.61
CA GLY A 261 6.88 -4.00 19.85
C GLY A 261 5.99 -4.28 21.05
N ARG A 262 6.60 -4.25 22.24
CA ARG A 262 5.91 -4.37 23.52
C ARG A 262 6.37 -3.36 24.54
N LYS A 263 5.46 -2.89 25.38
CA LYS A 263 5.73 -1.97 26.47
C LYS A 263 5.06 -2.48 27.75
N ALA A 264 5.82 -2.62 28.83
CA ALA A 264 5.24 -2.91 30.13
C ALA A 264 4.38 -1.73 30.61
N VAL A 265 3.11 -1.99 30.93
CA VAL A 265 2.15 -0.96 31.38
C VAL A 265 1.72 -1.15 32.83
N LYS A 266 1.83 -2.39 33.34
CA LYS A 266 1.52 -2.71 34.74
C LYS A 266 2.43 -3.84 35.23
N GLU A 267 2.93 -3.69 36.45
CA GLU A 267 3.66 -4.72 37.18
C GLU A 267 3.01 -4.93 38.54
N GLU A 268 2.81 -6.16 38.95
CA GLU A 268 2.15 -6.56 40.16
C GLU A 268 2.89 -7.74 40.80
N VAL A 269 3.34 -7.60 42.04
CA VAL A 269 3.97 -8.69 42.75
C VAL A 269 2.89 -9.62 43.30
N ILE A 270 2.86 -10.86 42.80
CA ILE A 270 1.92 -11.90 43.25
C ILE A 270 2.44 -12.58 44.50
N LYS A 271 3.75 -12.82 44.54
CA LYS A 271 4.42 -13.49 45.66
C LYS A 271 5.79 -12.88 45.89
N GLU A 272 6.01 -12.43 47.12
CA GLU A 272 7.31 -11.91 47.52
C GLU A 272 8.38 -13.01 47.54
N PRO A 273 9.64 -12.72 47.16
CA PRO A 273 10.74 -13.66 47.30
C PRO A 273 11.10 -13.87 48.76
N VAL A 274 11.50 -15.07 49.12
CA VAL A 274 12.02 -15.40 50.46
C VAL A 274 13.53 -15.51 50.37
N ASP A 275 14.25 -14.63 51.08
CA ASP A 275 15.68 -14.60 51.02
C ASP A 275 16.33 -15.85 51.64
N LYS A 276 17.43 -16.30 51.03
CA LYS A 276 18.30 -17.33 51.57
C LYS A 276 19.13 -16.74 52.70
N ILE A 277 19.10 -17.38 53.86
CA ILE A 277 19.90 -16.98 55.01
C ILE A 277 21.04 -17.98 55.25
N ILE A 278 22.27 -17.46 55.25
CA ILE A 278 23.48 -18.20 55.63
C ILE A 278 23.95 -17.65 56.95
N THR A 279 23.89 -18.48 57.98
CA THR A 279 24.39 -18.11 59.31
C THR A 279 25.87 -18.43 59.42
N GLN A 280 26.70 -17.44 59.76
CA GLN A 280 28.14 -17.57 59.97
C GLN A 280 28.47 -17.50 61.46
N GLY A 281 29.26 -18.41 61.91
CA GLY A 281 29.71 -18.46 63.30
C GLY A 281 30.71 -17.37 63.68
N THR A 282 30.48 -16.76 64.82
CA THR A 282 31.38 -15.75 65.42
C THR A 282 31.96 -16.17 66.80
N LYS A 283 31.56 -17.34 67.33
CA LYS A 283 32.07 -17.86 68.57
C LYS A 283 33.55 -18.20 68.48
N PRO A 284 34.47 -17.66 69.29
CA PRO A 284 35.87 -18.05 69.24
C PRO A 284 36.03 -19.56 69.46
N LYS A 285 36.93 -20.14 68.75
CA LYS A 285 37.31 -21.55 69.01
C LYS A 285 37.82 -21.63 70.45
N PRO A 286 37.43 -22.63 71.27
CA PRO A 286 37.98 -22.82 72.59
C PRO A 286 39.53 -22.91 72.46
N LYS A 287 40.27 -22.15 73.25
CA LYS A 287 41.70 -22.33 73.33
C LYS A 287 41.97 -23.77 73.77
N PRO A 288 42.86 -24.48 73.04
CA PRO A 288 43.29 -25.81 73.53
C PRO A 288 43.76 -25.71 74.93
N ALA A 289 43.20 -26.49 75.88
CA ALA A 289 43.70 -26.62 77.21
C ALA A 289 45.18 -26.94 77.17
N ALA A 290 46.00 -26.16 77.81
CA ALA A 290 47.43 -26.38 77.90
C ALA A 290 47.72 -27.72 78.58
N SER A 291 47.92 -28.79 77.80
CA SER A 291 48.48 -30.04 78.28
C SER A 291 49.97 -29.80 78.55
N LYS A 292 50.36 -29.74 79.84
CA LYS A 292 51.74 -29.91 80.23
C LYS A 292 52.21 -31.31 79.81
N GLY A 293 53.07 -31.37 78.80
CA GLY A 293 53.58 -32.66 78.27
C GLY A 293 54.87 -32.46 77.52
N LYS A 294 55.98 -32.55 78.18
CA LYS A 294 57.32 -32.94 77.81
C LYS A 294 57.83 -32.66 76.41
N SER A 295 58.78 -31.75 76.31
CA SER A 295 59.71 -31.60 75.21
C SER A 295 60.34 -32.94 74.79
N LYS A 296 60.10 -33.34 73.55
CA LYS A 296 61.01 -34.23 72.79
C LYS A 296 61.41 -33.46 71.55
N SER A 297 62.77 -33.27 71.48
CA SER A 297 63.38 -32.74 70.24
C SER A 297 63.02 -33.62 69.05
N GLY A 298 62.12 -33.17 68.19
CA GLY A 298 61.77 -33.88 66.96
C GLY A 298 62.48 -33.20 65.83
N LYS A 299 63.24 -33.97 65.11
CA LYS A 299 63.87 -33.66 63.79
C LYS A 299 62.91 -32.86 62.91
N GLY A 300 63.37 -31.71 62.43
CA GLY A 300 62.59 -30.83 61.60
C GLY A 300 62.06 -31.61 60.38
N LYS A 301 60.75 -31.55 60.23
CA LYS A 301 60.06 -32.12 59.06
C LYS A 301 60.53 -31.39 57.78
N LYS A 302 61.08 -32.17 56.82
CA LYS A 302 61.52 -31.64 55.53
C LYS A 302 60.28 -31.53 54.60
N VAL A 303 60.15 -30.41 53.90
CA VAL A 303 59.14 -30.24 52.86
C VAL A 303 59.52 -31.18 51.67
N VAL A 304 58.62 -32.10 51.33
CA VAL A 304 58.83 -33.05 50.27
C VAL A 304 58.30 -32.55 48.94
N SER A 305 57.18 -31.84 48.99
CA SER A 305 56.64 -31.18 47.78
C SER A 305 55.82 -29.94 48.18
N LYS A 306 55.85 -28.95 47.28
CA LYS A 306 55.04 -27.72 47.40
C LYS A 306 54.36 -27.54 46.05
N LYS A 307 53.02 -27.60 46.01
CA LYS A 307 52.23 -27.39 44.81
C LYS A 307 51.39 -26.09 45.01
N LYS A 308 51.40 -25.24 44.01
CA LYS A 308 50.58 -24.06 43.96
C LYS A 308 49.23 -24.38 43.34
N VAL A 309 48.15 -23.99 43.94
CA VAL A 309 46.76 -24.15 43.43
C VAL A 309 46.11 -22.79 43.43
N TYR A 310 45.55 -22.39 42.32
CA TYR A 310 44.81 -21.15 42.16
C TYR A 310 43.33 -21.40 42.38
N ASP A 311 42.63 -20.42 42.92
CA ASP A 311 41.19 -20.44 43.01
C ASP A 311 40.57 -20.22 41.60
N CYS A 312 39.45 -20.88 41.32
CA CYS A 312 38.82 -20.86 40.02
C CYS A 312 38.02 -19.59 39.73
N ASP A 313 38.14 -18.55 40.56
CA ASP A 313 37.38 -17.31 40.48
C ASP A 313 38.06 -16.20 39.68
N GLY A 314 39.26 -16.46 39.14
CA GLY A 314 40.04 -15.51 38.37
C GLY A 314 40.67 -14.38 39.20
N SER A 315 40.60 -14.40 40.56
CA SER A 315 41.12 -13.36 41.45
C SER A 315 42.64 -13.35 41.54
N GLY A 316 43.32 -14.39 41.07
CA GLY A 316 44.74 -14.56 41.18
C GLY A 316 45.18 -15.06 42.58
N HIS A 317 44.23 -15.26 43.49
CA HIS A 317 44.46 -15.84 44.81
C HIS A 317 44.54 -17.38 44.73
N GLY A 318 45.05 -17.98 45.75
CA GLY A 318 45.18 -19.43 45.83
C GLY A 318 45.93 -19.87 47.05
N TYR A 319 46.28 -21.15 47.09
CA TYR A 319 47.03 -21.72 48.22
C TYR A 319 48.10 -22.68 47.79
N TYR A 320 49.11 -22.84 48.65
CA TYR A 320 50.13 -23.87 48.53
C TYR A 320 49.70 -25.16 49.25
N ILE A 321 49.80 -26.29 48.61
CA ILE A 321 49.73 -27.60 49.23
C ILE A 321 51.18 -28.00 49.56
N ILE A 322 51.53 -28.04 50.84
CA ILE A 322 52.87 -28.36 51.31
C ILE A 322 52.82 -29.75 51.96
N LYS A 323 53.50 -30.73 51.32
CA LYS A 323 53.65 -32.07 51.92
C LYS A 323 55.01 -32.18 52.63
N TYR A 324 54.97 -32.77 53.79
CA TYR A 324 56.16 -32.99 54.60
C TYR A 324 56.56 -34.47 54.58
N SER A 325 57.83 -34.74 54.97
CA SER A 325 58.43 -36.09 54.97
C SER A 325 57.74 -37.09 55.90
N ASP A 326 56.87 -36.64 56.78
CA ASP A 326 56.08 -37.48 57.70
C ASP A 326 54.65 -37.76 57.15
N GLY A 327 54.41 -37.42 55.86
CA GLY A 327 53.11 -37.59 55.25
C GLY A 327 52.07 -36.49 55.56
N SER A 328 52.36 -35.56 56.43
CA SER A 328 51.47 -34.47 56.80
C SER A 328 51.38 -33.45 55.66
N ILE A 329 50.18 -32.81 55.48
CA ILE A 329 49.91 -31.82 54.45
C ILE A 329 49.51 -30.52 55.16
N LYS A 330 50.07 -29.41 54.69
CA LYS A 330 49.66 -28.05 55.13
C LYS A 330 49.23 -27.22 53.94
N TYR A 331 48.18 -26.46 54.12
CA TYR A 331 47.71 -25.46 53.16
C TYR A 331 48.16 -24.09 53.63
N LYS A 332 48.65 -23.25 52.76
CA LYS A 332 49.06 -21.88 53.03
C LYS A 332 48.62 -20.99 51.88
N ASP A 333 47.78 -20.01 52.16
CA ASP A 333 47.31 -19.01 51.21
C ASP A 333 48.44 -18.09 50.73
N PHE A 334 48.32 -17.59 49.49
CA PHE A 334 49.21 -16.57 48.90
C PHE A 334 48.44 -15.53 48.15
#